data_737cac7c75df9ffc09e00f9ecb5da27e
#
_entry.id   737cac7c75df9ffc09e00f9ecb5da27e
#
_cell.length_a   1.000
_cell.length_b   1.000
_cell.length_c   1.000
_cell.angle_alpha   90.00
_cell.angle_beta   90.00
_cell.angle_gamma   90.00
#
_symmetry.space_group_name_H-M   'P 1'
#
loop_
_entity.id
_entity.type
_entity.pdbx_description
1 polymer ?
#
loop_
_entity_poly.entity_id
_entity_poly.type
_entity_poly.pdbx_seq_one_letter_code
_entity_poly.pdbx_strand_id
1 'polypeptide(L)'
;MKNLLPYFKGYRREAFSAPFFKIIEAVFELLVPFVVAAIIDNGINTGDKPYIYKMCGVLVLLGAVGLASTLAAQYFAAKGAVGFCTNLRQALFDHIQSLSFSEQDKLGASAMITRLTSDLNTVQSGLNMMLRLMMRSPIIVFGAMIMAFTIDLKSALIFAITIPILTVVVVGITLRCIPLYSGVQQRLERVLLLTKENLAGARVIRAFCKEPQETERFTAQNVEL
;
A
#
# COMPACT_ATOMS: atom_id res chain seq x y z
N MET A 1 -9.37 -12.81 -7.44
CA MET A 1 -7.99 -13.01 -6.93
C MET A 1 -7.44 -14.42 -7.13
N LYS A 2 -8.23 -15.51 -7.02
CA LYS A 2 -7.72 -16.88 -7.23
C LYS A 2 -7.08 -17.10 -8.61
N ASN A 3 -7.56 -16.44 -9.66
CA ASN A 3 -7.05 -16.58 -11.04
C ASN A 3 -5.71 -15.86 -11.29
N LEU A 4 -5.23 -15.06 -10.35
CA LEU A 4 -3.95 -14.33 -10.44
C LEU A 4 -2.78 -15.09 -9.79
N LEU A 5 -3.07 -16.06 -8.92
CA LEU A 5 -2.04 -16.86 -8.24
C LEU A 5 -1.11 -17.65 -9.18
N PRO A 6 -1.55 -18.16 -10.36
CA PRO A 6 -0.67 -18.86 -11.30
C PRO A 6 0.50 -17.98 -11.79
N TYR A 7 0.31 -16.66 -11.89
CA TYR A 7 1.34 -15.74 -12.39
C TYR A 7 2.50 -15.51 -11.41
N PHE A 8 2.37 -15.97 -10.15
CA PHE A 8 3.51 -16.10 -9.22
C PHE A 8 4.44 -17.28 -9.52
N LYS A 9 4.15 -18.07 -10.56
CA LYS A 9 4.97 -19.22 -10.93
C LYS A 9 6.39 -18.77 -11.27
N GLY A 10 7.38 -19.29 -10.53
CA GLY A 10 8.79 -18.86 -10.61
C GLY A 10 9.22 -17.87 -9.52
N TYR A 11 8.30 -17.08 -8.94
CA TYR A 11 8.59 -16.07 -7.92
C TYR A 11 7.88 -16.32 -6.58
N ARG A 12 7.44 -17.56 -6.35
CA ARG A 12 6.76 -17.95 -5.10
C ARG A 12 7.69 -17.81 -3.89
N ARG A 13 8.97 -18.14 -4.06
CA ARG A 13 9.96 -18.03 -2.98
C ARG A 13 10.11 -16.59 -2.54
N GLU A 14 10.24 -15.66 -3.46
CA GLU A 14 10.34 -14.23 -3.23
C GLU A 14 9.08 -13.67 -2.55
N ALA A 15 7.91 -14.09 -3.00
CA ALA A 15 6.62 -13.69 -2.42
C ALA A 15 6.44 -14.18 -0.96
N PHE A 16 7.07 -15.30 -0.56
CA PHE A 16 7.09 -15.78 0.82
C PHE A 16 8.25 -15.20 1.64
N SER A 17 9.41 -14.99 1.02
CA SER A 17 10.59 -14.44 1.72
C SER A 17 10.37 -12.99 2.17
N ALA A 18 9.67 -12.18 1.37
CA ALA A 18 9.41 -10.79 1.73
C ALA A 18 8.61 -10.65 3.04
N PRO A 19 7.44 -11.30 3.23
CA PRO A 19 6.73 -11.31 4.51
C PRO A 19 7.55 -11.91 5.65
N PHE A 20 8.33 -12.98 5.38
CA PHE A 20 9.15 -13.62 6.40
C PHE A 20 10.19 -12.66 7.00
N PHE A 21 10.95 -11.94 6.16
CA PHE A 21 11.89 -10.94 6.65
C PHE A 21 11.20 -9.75 7.33
N LYS A 22 9.96 -9.42 6.93
CA LYS A 22 9.14 -8.42 7.61
C LYS A 22 8.68 -8.86 9.00
N ILE A 23 8.42 -10.15 9.20
CA ILE A 23 8.13 -10.73 10.53
C ILE A 23 9.35 -10.61 11.42
N ILE A 24 10.54 -11.00 10.92
CA ILE A 24 11.79 -10.89 11.65
C ILE A 24 12.04 -9.44 12.07
N GLU A 25 11.94 -8.48 11.15
CA GLU A 25 12.07 -7.05 11.44
C GLU A 25 11.13 -6.62 12.57
N ALA A 26 9.83 -6.97 12.47
CA ALA A 26 8.83 -6.61 13.47
C ALA A 26 9.15 -7.20 14.87
N VAL A 27 9.66 -8.42 14.93
CA VAL A 27 10.07 -9.05 16.19
C VAL A 27 11.25 -8.31 16.81
N PHE A 28 12.27 -7.94 16.02
CA PHE A 28 13.39 -7.15 16.54
C PHE A 28 12.95 -5.75 17.00
N GLU A 29 12.05 -5.11 16.25
CA GLU A 29 11.48 -3.80 16.61
C GLU A 29 10.75 -3.88 17.98
N LEU A 30 10.01 -4.97 18.22
CA LEU A 30 9.32 -5.20 19.49
C LEU A 30 10.27 -5.50 20.67
N LEU A 31 11.48 -5.99 20.43
CA LEU A 31 12.47 -6.25 21.50
C LEU A 31 13.15 -4.96 21.98
N VAL A 32 13.18 -3.89 21.20
CA VAL A 32 13.84 -2.62 21.55
C VAL A 32 13.32 -2.05 22.87
N PRO A 33 12.00 -1.92 23.12
CA PRO A 33 11.50 -1.42 24.40
C PRO A 33 11.95 -2.23 25.62
N PHE A 34 12.10 -3.55 25.51
CA PHE A 34 12.58 -4.40 26.60
C PHE A 34 14.05 -4.10 26.95
N VAL A 35 14.89 -3.94 25.92
CA VAL A 35 16.30 -3.60 26.14
C VAL A 35 16.42 -2.20 26.77
N VAL A 36 15.57 -1.25 26.33
CA VAL A 36 15.52 0.10 26.93
C VAL A 36 15.07 0.03 28.39
N ALA A 37 14.03 -0.74 28.73
CA ALA A 37 13.60 -0.93 30.11
C ALA A 37 14.71 -1.54 30.94
N ALA A 38 15.41 -2.57 30.45
CA ALA A 38 16.55 -3.18 31.16
C ALA A 38 17.72 -2.18 31.38
N ILE A 39 17.97 -1.26 30.43
CA ILE A 39 18.96 -0.19 30.64
C ILE A 39 18.54 0.75 31.79
N ILE A 40 17.26 1.10 31.86
CA ILE A 40 16.75 2.00 32.90
C ILE A 40 16.81 1.30 34.26
N ASP A 41 16.27 0.08 34.38
CA ASP A 41 16.09 -0.62 35.63
C ASP A 41 17.43 -1.11 36.23
N ASN A 42 18.26 -1.75 35.41
CA ASN A 42 19.50 -2.41 35.85
C ASN A 42 20.77 -1.59 35.55
N GLY A 43 20.67 -0.55 34.70
CA GLY A 43 21.82 0.29 34.35
C GLY A 43 21.78 1.63 35.07
N ILE A 44 20.73 2.42 34.80
CA ILE A 44 20.64 3.81 35.30
C ILE A 44 20.32 3.81 36.81
N ASN A 45 19.33 3.01 37.25
CA ASN A 45 18.90 2.98 38.65
C ASN A 45 19.97 2.39 39.57
N THR A 46 20.84 1.49 39.10
CA THR A 46 21.93 0.88 39.87
C THR A 46 23.27 1.60 39.68
N GLY A 47 23.38 2.51 38.68
CA GLY A 47 24.61 3.23 38.35
C GLY A 47 25.70 2.37 37.70
N ASP A 48 25.35 1.19 37.16
CA ASP A 48 26.28 0.25 36.51
C ASP A 48 26.60 0.68 35.08
N LYS A 49 27.67 1.47 34.88
CA LYS A 49 28.11 1.95 33.56
C LYS A 49 28.49 0.83 32.60
N PRO A 50 29.24 -0.21 32.98
CA PRO A 50 29.54 -1.36 32.12
C PRO A 50 28.29 -2.04 31.54
N TYR A 51 27.23 -2.19 32.33
CA TYR A 51 25.96 -2.77 31.91
C TYR A 51 25.29 -1.90 30.85
N ILE A 52 25.29 -0.57 31.05
CA ILE A 52 24.72 0.38 30.09
C ILE A 52 25.43 0.26 28.73
N TYR A 53 26.77 0.26 28.70
CA TYR A 53 27.52 0.14 27.43
C TYR A 53 27.24 -1.19 26.74
N LYS A 54 27.13 -2.29 27.47
CA LYS A 54 26.78 -3.60 26.89
C LYS A 54 25.39 -3.58 26.26
N MET A 55 24.39 -3.04 26.94
CA MET A 55 23.03 -2.98 26.45
C MET A 55 22.86 -1.99 25.28
N CYS A 56 23.60 -0.89 25.29
CA CYS A 56 23.69 -0.01 24.11
C CYS A 56 24.27 -0.76 22.90
N GLY A 57 25.27 -1.60 23.11
CA GLY A 57 25.80 -2.48 22.05
C GLY A 57 24.74 -3.44 21.50
N VAL A 58 23.89 -4.00 22.37
CA VAL A 58 22.75 -4.84 21.97
C VAL A 58 21.74 -4.04 21.14
N LEU A 59 21.42 -2.80 21.53
CA LEU A 59 20.51 -1.93 20.74
C LEU A 59 21.06 -1.66 19.33
N VAL A 60 22.35 -1.37 19.22
CA VAL A 60 23.01 -1.17 17.91
C VAL A 60 22.93 -2.43 17.08
N LEU A 61 23.16 -3.60 17.69
CA LEU A 61 23.08 -4.89 17.00
C LEU A 61 21.64 -5.18 16.54
N LEU A 62 20.64 -4.97 17.39
CA LEU A 62 19.22 -5.11 17.03
C LEU A 62 18.85 -4.18 15.86
N GLY A 63 19.32 -2.93 15.91
CA GLY A 63 19.12 -1.97 14.83
C GLY A 63 19.77 -2.41 13.52
N ALA A 64 21.00 -2.92 13.57
CA ALA A 64 21.71 -3.42 12.39
C ALA A 64 21.03 -4.64 11.76
N VAL A 65 20.60 -5.61 12.58
CA VAL A 65 19.86 -6.79 12.10
C VAL A 65 18.49 -6.40 11.58
N GLY A 66 17.78 -5.47 12.24
CA GLY A 66 16.52 -4.92 11.77
C GLY A 66 16.67 -4.23 10.41
N LEU A 67 17.71 -3.41 10.24
CA LEU A 67 18.01 -2.77 8.96
C LEU A 67 18.30 -3.78 7.84
N ALA A 68 19.15 -4.79 8.13
CA ALA A 68 19.45 -5.84 7.16
C ALA A 68 18.18 -6.61 6.75
N SER A 69 17.30 -6.93 7.71
CA SER A 69 16.02 -7.59 7.46
C SER A 69 15.07 -6.72 6.63
N THR A 70 15.03 -5.41 6.90
CA THR A 70 14.25 -4.45 6.10
C THR A 70 14.71 -4.40 4.65
N LEU A 71 16.02 -4.31 4.41
CA LEU A 71 16.59 -4.27 3.07
C LEU A 71 16.31 -5.57 2.32
N ALA A 72 16.48 -6.72 2.98
CA ALA A 72 16.14 -8.02 2.42
C ALA A 72 14.64 -8.13 2.07
N ALA A 73 13.75 -7.72 2.98
CA ALA A 73 12.32 -7.73 2.75
C ALA A 73 11.91 -6.85 1.56
N GLN A 74 12.50 -5.64 1.44
CA GLN A 74 12.24 -4.73 0.32
C GLN A 74 12.72 -5.30 -1.01
N TYR A 75 13.91 -5.90 -1.02
CA TYR A 75 14.46 -6.54 -2.21
C TYR A 75 13.56 -7.68 -2.70
N PHE A 76 13.16 -8.61 -1.82
CA PHE A 76 12.31 -9.73 -2.18
C PHE A 76 10.90 -9.28 -2.57
N ALA A 77 10.33 -8.27 -1.91
CA ALA A 77 9.03 -7.71 -2.27
C ALA A 77 9.06 -7.08 -3.68
N ALA A 78 10.07 -6.29 -3.97
CA ALA A 78 10.26 -5.68 -5.29
C ALA A 78 10.46 -6.73 -6.38
N LYS A 79 11.35 -7.72 -6.15
CA LYS A 79 11.61 -8.81 -7.09
C LYS A 79 10.37 -9.66 -7.33
N GLY A 80 9.60 -9.98 -6.28
CA GLY A 80 8.35 -10.71 -6.39
C GLY A 80 7.28 -9.95 -7.17
N ALA A 81 7.13 -8.64 -6.91
CA ALA A 81 6.15 -7.79 -7.60
C ALA A 81 6.51 -7.60 -9.08
N VAL A 82 7.77 -7.33 -9.40
CA VAL A 82 8.25 -7.21 -10.79
C VAL A 82 8.10 -8.52 -11.54
N GLY A 83 8.51 -9.65 -10.95
CA GLY A 83 8.41 -10.96 -11.58
C GLY A 83 6.96 -11.37 -11.86
N PHE A 84 6.06 -11.13 -10.91
CA PHE A 84 4.63 -11.33 -11.11
C PHE A 84 4.09 -10.49 -12.28
N CYS A 85 4.42 -9.19 -12.30
CA CYS A 85 3.96 -8.30 -13.37
C CYS A 85 4.54 -8.63 -14.73
N THR A 86 5.76 -9.13 -14.79
CA THR A 86 6.37 -9.61 -16.04
C THR A 86 5.59 -10.80 -16.60
N ASN A 87 5.26 -11.79 -15.76
CA ASN A 87 4.45 -12.93 -16.19
C ASN A 87 3.02 -12.50 -16.60
N LEU A 88 2.43 -11.58 -15.85
CA LEU A 88 1.09 -11.06 -16.15
C LEU A 88 1.08 -10.25 -17.45
N ARG A 89 2.13 -9.46 -17.70
CA ARG A 89 2.29 -8.69 -18.95
C ARG A 89 2.41 -9.60 -20.15
N GLN A 90 3.20 -10.67 -20.03
CA GLN A 90 3.34 -11.66 -21.08
C GLN A 90 1.99 -12.32 -21.39
N ALA A 91 1.30 -12.80 -20.37
CA ALA A 91 -0.01 -13.44 -20.55
C ALA A 91 -1.06 -12.49 -21.14
N LEU A 92 -1.05 -11.22 -20.73
CA LEU A 92 -1.95 -10.20 -21.30
C LEU A 92 -1.61 -9.92 -22.76
N PHE A 93 -0.32 -9.84 -23.09
CA PHE A 93 0.14 -9.66 -24.46
C PHE A 93 -0.26 -10.84 -25.36
N ASP A 94 -0.03 -12.07 -24.92
CA ASP A 94 -0.40 -13.28 -25.63
C ASP A 94 -1.93 -13.36 -25.83
N HIS A 95 -2.71 -12.93 -24.83
CA HIS A 95 -4.17 -12.86 -24.95
C HIS A 95 -4.61 -11.80 -25.97
N ILE A 96 -4.02 -10.60 -25.96
CA ILE A 96 -4.30 -9.56 -26.95
C ILE A 96 -4.00 -10.07 -28.37
N GLN A 97 -2.92 -10.77 -28.56
CA GLN A 97 -2.56 -11.36 -29.87
C GLN A 97 -3.54 -12.46 -30.32
N SER A 98 -4.20 -13.12 -29.40
CA SER A 98 -5.20 -14.15 -29.70
C SER A 98 -6.60 -13.61 -30.03
N LEU A 99 -6.85 -12.31 -29.77
CA LEU A 99 -8.12 -11.66 -30.09
C LEU A 99 -8.31 -11.48 -31.60
N SER A 100 -9.55 -11.58 -32.05
CA SER A 100 -9.92 -11.26 -33.43
C SER A 100 -9.75 -9.76 -33.71
N PHE A 101 -9.54 -9.39 -34.98
CA PHE A 101 -9.43 -7.97 -35.37
C PHE A 101 -10.67 -7.17 -34.94
N SER A 102 -11.87 -7.75 -35.04
CA SER A 102 -13.10 -7.07 -34.60
C SER A 102 -13.14 -6.79 -33.10
N GLU A 103 -12.57 -7.65 -32.28
CA GLU A 103 -12.48 -7.46 -30.83
C GLU A 103 -11.40 -6.43 -30.48
N GLN A 104 -10.27 -6.44 -31.19
CA GLN A 104 -9.21 -5.44 -31.05
C GLN A 104 -9.71 -4.04 -31.42
N ASP A 105 -10.46 -3.92 -32.50
CA ASP A 105 -11.06 -2.64 -32.92
C ASP A 105 -12.08 -2.11 -31.92
N LYS A 106 -12.90 -2.98 -31.32
CA LYS A 106 -13.84 -2.61 -30.25
C LYS A 106 -13.15 -2.11 -28.98
N LEU A 107 -12.02 -2.73 -28.60
CA LEU A 107 -11.25 -2.32 -27.44
C LEU A 107 -10.43 -1.05 -27.68
N GLY A 108 -9.97 -0.85 -28.92
CA GLY A 108 -9.10 0.23 -29.32
C GLY A 108 -7.65 0.06 -28.89
N ALA A 109 -6.71 0.39 -29.77
CA ALA A 109 -5.27 0.25 -29.52
C ALA A 109 -4.80 1.05 -28.29
N SER A 110 -5.32 2.26 -28.08
CA SER A 110 -4.96 3.10 -26.94
C SER A 110 -5.30 2.44 -25.60
N ALA A 111 -6.48 1.80 -25.48
CA ALA A 111 -6.88 1.12 -24.26
C ALA A 111 -6.02 -0.12 -23.99
N MET A 112 -5.65 -0.88 -25.02
CA MET A 112 -4.76 -2.04 -24.89
C MET A 112 -3.37 -1.63 -24.43
N ILE A 113 -2.81 -0.53 -24.99
CA ILE A 113 -1.51 0.01 -24.56
C ILE A 113 -1.57 0.48 -23.10
N THR A 114 -2.62 1.20 -22.70
CA THR A 114 -2.80 1.66 -21.32
C THR A 114 -2.83 0.49 -20.33
N ARG A 115 -3.54 -0.60 -20.66
CA ARG A 115 -3.58 -1.81 -19.83
C ARG A 115 -2.22 -2.49 -19.72
N LEU A 116 -1.44 -2.58 -20.81
CA LEU A 116 -0.10 -3.19 -20.83
C LEU A 116 0.96 -2.35 -20.10
N THR A 117 0.72 -1.07 -19.93
CA THR A 117 1.68 -0.12 -19.35
C THR A 117 1.21 0.40 -17.99
N SER A 118 0.32 1.38 -17.97
CA SER A 118 -0.10 2.10 -16.77
C SER A 118 -0.81 1.21 -15.76
N ASP A 119 -1.78 0.40 -16.22
CA ASP A 119 -2.57 -0.43 -15.30
C ASP A 119 -1.71 -1.52 -14.67
N LEU A 120 -0.83 -2.18 -15.43
CA LEU A 120 0.10 -3.17 -14.90
C LEU A 120 1.13 -2.55 -13.94
N ASN A 121 1.59 -1.33 -14.19
CA ASN A 121 2.49 -0.64 -13.26
C ASN A 121 1.77 -0.29 -11.95
N THR A 122 0.49 0.06 -12.01
CA THR A 122 -0.35 0.26 -10.83
C THR A 122 -0.54 -1.03 -10.03
N VAL A 123 -0.80 -2.16 -10.71
CA VAL A 123 -0.88 -3.48 -10.10
C VAL A 123 0.46 -3.87 -9.45
N GLN A 124 1.58 -3.63 -10.13
CA GLN A 124 2.92 -3.88 -9.59
C GLN A 124 3.18 -3.09 -8.31
N SER A 125 2.85 -1.81 -8.31
CA SER A 125 3.01 -0.93 -7.15
C SER A 125 2.13 -1.37 -5.99
N GLY A 126 0.86 -1.70 -6.27
CA GLY A 126 -0.08 -2.23 -5.28
C GLY A 126 0.39 -3.56 -4.67
N LEU A 127 0.89 -4.48 -5.50
CA LEU A 127 1.42 -5.75 -5.04
C LEU A 127 2.68 -5.59 -4.18
N ASN A 128 3.61 -4.70 -4.60
CA ASN A 128 4.79 -4.39 -3.80
C ASN A 128 4.40 -3.80 -2.44
N MET A 129 3.47 -2.87 -2.40
CA MET A 129 2.95 -2.29 -1.16
C MET A 129 2.27 -3.34 -0.27
N MET A 130 1.47 -4.24 -0.86
CA MET A 130 0.82 -5.33 -0.14
C MET A 130 1.84 -6.27 0.51
N LEU A 131 2.88 -6.72 -0.22
CA LEU A 131 3.92 -7.60 0.30
C LEU A 131 4.74 -6.95 1.42
N ARG A 132 4.90 -5.62 1.40
CA ARG A 132 5.67 -4.86 2.40
C ARG A 132 4.89 -4.54 3.67
N LEU A 133 3.61 -4.14 3.54
CA LEU A 133 2.87 -3.52 4.66
C LEU A 133 1.86 -4.47 5.30
N MET A 134 1.27 -5.38 4.52
CA MET A 134 0.13 -6.17 4.99
C MET A 134 0.49 -7.10 6.16
N MET A 135 1.70 -7.66 6.18
CA MET A 135 2.12 -8.55 7.27
C MET A 135 2.69 -7.82 8.49
N ARG A 136 3.24 -6.61 8.30
CA ARG A 136 3.86 -5.85 9.39
C ARG A 136 2.83 -5.42 10.44
N SER A 137 1.72 -4.82 10.00
CA SER A 137 0.75 -4.19 10.89
C SER A 137 0.10 -5.18 11.88
N PRO A 138 -0.42 -6.35 11.47
CA PRO A 138 -0.98 -7.32 12.41
C PRO A 138 0.06 -7.81 13.42
N ILE A 139 1.29 -8.08 12.96
CA ILE A 139 2.35 -8.62 13.84
C ILE A 139 2.74 -7.62 14.91
N ILE A 140 2.89 -6.33 14.55
CA ILE A 140 3.20 -5.29 15.53
C ILE A 140 2.07 -5.15 16.54
N VAL A 141 0.81 -5.10 16.09
CA VAL A 141 -0.35 -4.92 16.99
C VAL A 141 -0.48 -6.10 17.95
N PHE A 142 -0.50 -7.33 17.43
CA PHE A 142 -0.62 -8.52 18.28
C PHE A 142 0.63 -8.75 19.13
N GLY A 143 1.82 -8.51 18.58
CA GLY A 143 3.08 -8.63 19.29
C GLY A 143 3.17 -7.62 20.44
N ALA A 144 2.86 -6.36 20.20
CA ALA A 144 2.83 -5.33 21.25
C ALA A 144 1.80 -5.66 22.35
N MET A 145 0.63 -6.21 21.96
CA MET A 145 -0.38 -6.65 22.93
C MET A 145 0.14 -7.79 23.79
N ILE A 146 0.75 -8.83 23.20
CA ILE A 146 1.34 -9.95 23.95
C ILE A 146 2.42 -9.44 24.89
N MET A 147 3.28 -8.53 24.42
CA MET A 147 4.34 -7.95 25.25
C MET A 147 3.78 -7.12 26.41
N ALA A 148 2.73 -6.33 26.18
CA ALA A 148 2.07 -5.59 27.26
C ALA A 148 1.55 -6.53 28.36
N PHE A 149 1.00 -7.69 28.02
CA PHE A 149 0.56 -8.70 28.99
C PHE A 149 1.70 -9.30 29.83
N THR A 150 2.93 -9.31 29.31
CA THR A 150 4.09 -9.80 30.06
C THR A 150 4.65 -8.78 31.05
N ILE A 151 4.40 -7.47 30.82
CA ILE A 151 4.93 -6.40 31.66
C ILE A 151 3.95 -6.03 32.77
N ASP A 152 2.71 -5.70 32.43
CA ASP A 152 1.68 -5.33 33.40
C ASP A 152 0.27 -5.66 32.86
N LEU A 153 -0.42 -6.53 33.58
CA LEU A 153 -1.77 -6.99 33.20
C LEU A 153 -2.80 -5.85 33.17
N LYS A 154 -2.69 -4.84 34.05
CA LYS A 154 -3.64 -3.72 34.10
C LYS A 154 -3.50 -2.82 32.87
N SER A 155 -2.28 -2.49 32.51
CA SER A 155 -1.97 -1.69 31.32
C SER A 155 -2.34 -2.45 30.03
N ALA A 156 -2.10 -3.76 29.99
CA ALA A 156 -2.47 -4.61 28.86
C ALA A 156 -3.99 -4.67 28.62
N LEU A 157 -4.80 -4.65 29.67
CA LEU A 157 -6.26 -4.59 29.57
C LEU A 157 -6.75 -3.32 28.86
N ILE A 158 -6.09 -2.19 29.10
CA ILE A 158 -6.40 -0.92 28.41
C ILE A 158 -6.17 -1.09 26.91
N PHE A 159 -5.05 -1.69 26.48
CA PHE A 159 -4.77 -1.97 25.08
C PHE A 159 -5.78 -2.94 24.47
N ALA A 160 -6.13 -4.00 25.20
CA ALA A 160 -7.10 -5.00 24.76
C ALA A 160 -8.50 -4.42 24.49
N ILE A 161 -8.89 -3.35 25.19
CA ILE A 161 -10.15 -2.63 24.98
C ILE A 161 -9.99 -1.57 23.88
N THR A 162 -8.89 -0.84 23.88
CA THR A 162 -8.65 0.28 22.94
C THR A 162 -8.49 -0.19 21.50
N ILE A 163 -7.78 -1.31 21.27
CA ILE A 163 -7.52 -1.82 19.91
C ILE A 163 -8.83 -2.18 19.17
N PRO A 164 -9.76 -2.96 19.73
CA PRO A 164 -11.06 -3.22 19.08
C PRO A 164 -11.88 -1.96 18.83
N ILE A 165 -11.91 -1.03 19.78
CA ILE A 165 -12.64 0.24 19.63
C ILE A 165 -12.07 1.04 18.44
N LEU A 166 -10.74 1.21 18.39
CA LEU A 166 -10.08 1.88 17.27
C LEU A 166 -10.34 1.15 15.95
N THR A 167 -10.31 -0.18 15.95
CA THR A 167 -10.60 -0.97 14.75
C THR A 167 -12.01 -0.71 14.24
N VAL A 168 -13.01 -0.71 15.11
CA VAL A 168 -14.41 -0.42 14.75
C VAL A 168 -14.56 1.00 14.21
N VAL A 169 -13.92 1.99 14.85
CA VAL A 169 -13.97 3.39 14.41
C VAL A 169 -13.31 3.54 13.03
N VAL A 170 -12.10 3.00 12.84
CA VAL A 170 -11.36 3.09 11.56
C VAL A 170 -12.11 2.38 10.43
N VAL A 171 -12.61 1.17 10.69
CA VAL A 171 -13.42 0.43 9.70
C VAL A 171 -14.70 1.19 9.38
N GLY A 172 -15.39 1.72 10.38
CA GLY A 172 -16.61 2.52 10.20
C GLY A 172 -16.36 3.78 9.34
N ILE A 173 -15.29 4.51 9.62
CA ILE A 173 -14.89 5.68 8.81
C ILE A 173 -14.56 5.24 7.39
N THR A 174 -13.76 4.19 7.23
CA THR A 174 -13.34 3.69 5.90
C THR A 174 -14.55 3.29 5.05
N LEU A 175 -15.50 2.55 5.63
CA LEU A 175 -16.72 2.14 4.94
C LEU A 175 -17.60 3.33 4.53
N ARG A 176 -17.60 4.42 5.31
CA ARG A 176 -18.26 5.68 4.96
C ARG A 176 -17.52 6.49 3.89
N CYS A 177 -16.18 6.46 3.90
CA CYS A 177 -15.36 7.19 2.93
C CYS A 177 -15.39 6.57 1.53
N ILE A 178 -15.49 5.24 1.40
CA ILE A 178 -15.50 4.56 0.08
C ILE A 178 -16.57 5.12 -0.87
N PRO A 179 -17.86 5.22 -0.50
CA PRO A 179 -18.88 5.76 -1.40
C PRO A 179 -18.68 7.26 -1.69
N LEU A 180 -18.14 8.04 -0.73
CA LEU A 180 -17.82 9.44 -0.94
C LEU A 180 -16.72 9.62 -1.98
N TYR A 181 -15.64 8.81 -1.88
CA TYR A 181 -14.58 8.79 -2.90
C TYR A 181 -15.10 8.43 -4.28
N SER A 182 -15.99 7.44 -4.37
CA SER A 182 -16.62 7.07 -5.65
C SER A 182 -17.46 8.23 -6.21
N GLY A 183 -18.17 8.96 -5.37
CA GLY A 183 -18.93 10.15 -5.79
C GLY A 183 -18.04 11.27 -6.33
N VAL A 184 -16.95 11.58 -5.64
CA VAL A 184 -15.95 12.56 -6.09
C VAL A 184 -15.33 12.14 -7.43
N GLN A 185 -14.96 10.86 -7.56
CA GLN A 185 -14.38 10.34 -8.80
C GLN A 185 -15.33 10.48 -10.01
N GLN A 186 -16.61 10.16 -9.82
CA GLN A 186 -17.61 10.34 -10.89
C GLN A 186 -17.79 11.81 -11.30
N ARG A 187 -17.76 12.73 -10.34
CA ARG A 187 -17.84 14.17 -10.65
C ARG A 187 -16.58 14.66 -11.37
N LEU A 188 -15.41 14.19 -10.92
CA LEU A 188 -14.14 14.51 -11.61
C LEU A 188 -14.14 14.01 -13.05
N GLU A 189 -14.63 12.80 -13.31
CA GLU A 189 -14.74 12.26 -14.66
C GLU A 189 -15.65 13.12 -15.55
N ARG A 190 -16.75 13.67 -15.02
CA ARG A 190 -17.62 14.59 -15.76
C ARG A 190 -16.92 15.90 -16.11
N VAL A 191 -16.17 16.49 -15.17
CA VAL A 191 -15.40 17.72 -15.44
C VAL A 191 -14.33 17.46 -16.49
N LEU A 192 -13.62 16.32 -16.41
CA LEU A 192 -12.62 15.91 -17.41
C LEU A 192 -13.24 15.69 -18.80
N LEU A 193 -14.42 15.06 -18.86
CA LEU A 193 -15.13 14.85 -20.12
C LEU A 193 -15.51 16.20 -20.74
N LEU A 194 -16.11 17.10 -19.97
CA LEU A 194 -16.49 18.44 -20.42
C LEU A 194 -15.27 19.23 -20.90
N THR A 195 -14.16 19.17 -20.17
CA THR A 195 -12.90 19.81 -20.58
C THR A 195 -12.41 19.25 -21.93
N LYS A 196 -12.47 17.94 -22.11
CA LYS A 196 -12.07 17.28 -23.34
C LYS A 196 -12.96 17.63 -24.51
N GLU A 197 -14.28 17.70 -24.30
CA GLU A 197 -15.26 18.14 -25.27
C GLU A 197 -15.02 19.60 -25.69
N ASN A 198 -14.80 20.50 -24.74
CA ASN A 198 -14.54 21.91 -25.00
C ASN A 198 -13.21 22.13 -25.74
N LEU A 199 -12.17 21.38 -25.42
CA LEU A 199 -10.90 21.45 -26.15
C LEU A 199 -11.02 20.92 -27.59
N ALA A 200 -11.70 19.81 -27.76
CA ALA A 200 -11.93 19.24 -29.10
C ALA A 200 -12.87 20.11 -29.94
N GLY A 201 -13.89 20.70 -29.30
CA GLY A 201 -14.90 21.57 -29.95
C GLY A 201 -14.57 23.05 -29.97
N ALA A 202 -13.38 23.49 -29.55
CA ALA A 202 -13.05 24.90 -29.35
C ALA A 202 -13.29 25.78 -30.58
N ARG A 203 -13.06 25.26 -31.80
CA ARG A 203 -13.35 25.98 -33.07
C ARG A 203 -14.87 26.20 -33.30
N VAL A 204 -15.66 25.20 -32.97
CA VAL A 204 -17.11 25.24 -33.08
C VAL A 204 -17.69 26.21 -32.06
N ILE A 205 -17.25 26.11 -30.79
CA ILE A 205 -17.68 27.00 -29.71
C ILE A 205 -17.43 28.47 -30.10
N ARG A 206 -16.24 28.79 -30.61
CA ARG A 206 -15.90 30.14 -31.09
C ARG A 206 -16.70 30.55 -32.29
N ALA A 207 -16.93 29.66 -33.28
CA ALA A 207 -17.70 29.99 -34.49
C ALA A 207 -19.16 30.34 -34.17
N PHE A 208 -19.71 29.77 -33.08
CA PHE A 208 -21.09 30.02 -32.63
C PHE A 208 -21.18 30.99 -31.45
N CYS A 209 -20.06 31.61 -31.02
CA CYS A 209 -19.97 32.53 -29.87
C CYS A 209 -20.60 31.98 -28.60
N LYS A 210 -20.34 30.68 -28.29
CA LYS A 210 -20.92 29.98 -27.17
C LYS A 210 -19.98 29.88 -25.96
N GLU A 211 -18.84 30.60 -25.93
CA GLU A 211 -17.88 30.60 -24.83
C GLU A 211 -18.50 30.94 -23.48
N PRO A 212 -19.40 31.94 -23.34
CA PRO A 212 -20.00 32.25 -22.05
C PRO A 212 -20.84 31.08 -21.50
N GLN A 213 -21.60 30.41 -22.35
CA GLN A 213 -22.45 29.29 -21.99
C GLN A 213 -21.64 28.07 -21.56
N GLU A 214 -20.54 27.77 -22.25
CA GLU A 214 -19.67 26.64 -21.88
C GLU A 214 -18.85 26.95 -20.63
N THR A 215 -18.48 28.20 -20.39
CA THR A 215 -17.83 28.64 -19.13
C THR A 215 -18.78 28.49 -17.95
N GLU A 216 -20.04 28.88 -18.09
CA GLU A 216 -21.04 28.71 -17.04
C GLU A 216 -21.28 27.24 -16.74
N ARG A 217 -21.41 26.38 -17.76
CA ARG A 217 -21.57 24.95 -17.63
C ARG A 217 -20.38 24.29 -16.93
N PHE A 218 -19.16 24.68 -17.26
CA PHE A 218 -17.93 24.22 -16.60
C PHE A 218 -17.88 24.64 -15.15
N THR A 219 -18.18 25.91 -14.88
CA THR A 219 -18.16 26.47 -13.52
C THR A 219 -19.19 25.78 -12.62
N ALA A 220 -20.41 25.55 -13.14
CA ALA A 220 -21.45 24.81 -12.41
C ALA A 220 -20.98 23.40 -12.01
N GLN A 221 -20.40 22.65 -12.96
CA GLN A 221 -19.88 21.31 -12.66
C GLN A 221 -18.67 21.31 -11.72
N ASN A 222 -17.82 22.33 -11.82
CA ASN A 222 -16.63 22.46 -10.94
C ASN A 222 -17.00 22.83 -9.51
N VAL A 223 -18.09 23.57 -9.30
CA VAL A 223 -18.60 23.90 -7.94
C VAL A 223 -19.23 22.67 -7.28
N GLU A 224 -19.77 21.73 -8.05
CA GLU A 224 -20.29 20.47 -7.53
C GLU A 224 -19.21 19.46 -7.10
N LEU A 225 -17.94 19.65 -7.50
CA LEU A 225 -16.80 18.80 -7.18
C LEU A 225 -16.30 19.08 -5.76
#